data_ac6a12c444b84cba6c709eb947d976c3
#
_entry.id   ac6a12c444b84cba6c709eb947d976c3
#
_cell.length_a   1.000
_cell.length_b   1.000
_cell.length_c   1.000
_cell.angle_alpha   90.00
_cell.angle_beta   90.00
_cell.angle_gamma   90.00
#
_symmetry.space_group_name_H-M   'P 1'
#
loop_
_entity.id
_entity.type
_entity.pdbx_description
1 polymer ?
#
loop_
_entity_poly.entity_id
_entity_poly.type
_entity_poly.pdbx_seq_one_letter_code
_entity_poly.pdbx_strand_id
1 'polypeptide(L)'
;MIKAVIFDIDNTLYDYDKNYIYGMKALADYCESAFGVSGEEMKRCYKEAQRIMLDRIRTDTAAIHSRLLRMQIMLELWEKPLFPHALNMYHAYWDTLIRQAQPSPGVQEFMQELKKRGIRIGIGTDMTAYVQYKKLSALGLDSCIDFIVTSEEAGAEKPDPHLFDICVEKAGFSANKCAFIGDSLKKDVEGSAKCGLKGIWYTQGKEPEIEAKFPVIKSFENLNIEELLK
;
A
#
# COMPACT_ATOMS: atom_id res chain seq x y z
N MET A 1 8.98 22.04 -13.73
CA MET A 1 9.69 21.45 -12.55
C MET A 1 8.63 20.94 -11.57
N ILE A 2 8.77 19.73 -11.12
CA ILE A 2 7.86 19.07 -10.16
C ILE A 2 7.88 19.82 -8.82
N LYS A 3 6.71 19.95 -8.21
CA LYS A 3 6.46 20.65 -6.94
C LYS A 3 5.90 19.74 -5.85
N ALA A 4 5.34 18.59 -6.23
CA ALA A 4 4.89 17.58 -5.31
C ALA A 4 5.27 16.19 -5.82
N VAL A 5 5.65 15.31 -4.91
CA VAL A 5 5.87 13.87 -5.17
C VAL A 5 4.93 13.08 -4.31
N ILE A 6 4.17 12.20 -4.93
CA ILE A 6 3.16 11.36 -4.29
C ILE A 6 3.65 9.92 -4.38
N PHE A 7 3.60 9.19 -3.29
CA PHE A 7 4.07 7.81 -3.21
C PHE A 7 2.90 6.85 -2.97
N ASP A 8 2.95 5.68 -3.59
CA ASP A 8 2.26 4.52 -3.07
C ASP A 8 2.98 4.00 -1.81
N ILE A 9 2.37 3.08 -1.07
CA ILE A 9 2.94 2.53 0.17
C ILE A 9 3.43 1.10 -0.03
N ASP A 10 2.51 0.18 -0.35
CA ASP A 10 2.78 -1.27 -0.37
C ASP A 10 3.69 -1.63 -1.56
N ASN A 11 4.79 -2.32 -1.32
CA ASN A 11 5.83 -2.61 -2.30
C ASN A 11 6.54 -1.38 -2.89
N THR A 12 6.30 -0.19 -2.34
CA THR A 12 6.98 1.06 -2.71
C THR A 12 7.81 1.60 -1.56
N LEU A 13 7.17 1.97 -0.45
CA LEU A 13 7.87 2.50 0.72
C LEU A 13 8.46 1.41 1.62
N TYR A 14 7.99 0.20 1.48
CA TYR A 14 8.50 -1.02 2.12
C TYR A 14 8.11 -2.25 1.30
N ASP A 15 8.76 -3.38 1.55
CA ASP A 15 8.47 -4.66 0.90
C ASP A 15 7.27 -5.35 1.58
N TYR A 16 6.06 -5.11 1.05
CA TYR A 16 4.83 -5.73 1.55
C TYR A 16 4.85 -7.25 1.39
N ASP A 17 5.31 -7.78 0.26
CA ASP A 17 5.26 -9.21 -0.03
C ASP A 17 6.11 -10.02 0.94
N LYS A 18 7.30 -9.51 1.29
CA LYS A 18 8.15 -10.09 2.33
C LYS A 18 7.45 -10.06 3.69
N ASN A 19 6.84 -8.94 4.06
CA ASN A 19 6.20 -8.77 5.37
C ASN A 19 4.87 -9.52 5.49
N TYR A 20 4.17 -9.73 4.38
CA TYR A 20 2.97 -10.56 4.30
C TYR A 20 3.20 -11.98 4.85
N ILE A 21 4.38 -12.56 4.61
CA ILE A 21 4.74 -13.90 5.10
C ILE A 21 4.69 -13.95 6.62
N TYR A 22 5.21 -12.94 7.30
CA TYR A 22 5.19 -12.85 8.78
C TYR A 22 3.77 -12.69 9.32
N GLY A 23 2.94 -11.86 8.70
CA GLY A 23 1.54 -11.71 9.06
C GLY A 23 0.75 -13.01 8.91
N MET A 24 0.95 -13.71 7.78
CA MET A 24 0.30 -15.01 7.54
C MET A 24 0.78 -16.09 8.51
N LYS A 25 2.06 -16.08 8.90
CA LYS A 25 2.57 -16.99 9.92
C LYS A 25 1.91 -16.73 11.27
N ALA A 26 1.85 -15.48 11.72
CA ALA A 26 1.23 -15.13 12.99
C ALA A 26 -0.27 -15.47 13.03
N LEU A 27 -0.97 -15.31 11.90
CA LEU A 27 -2.35 -15.74 11.74
C LEU A 27 -2.48 -17.27 11.87
N ALA A 28 -1.58 -18.04 11.24
CA ALA A 28 -1.58 -19.49 11.33
C ALA A 28 -1.32 -19.97 12.76
N ASP A 29 -0.32 -19.41 13.43
CA ASP A 29 0.02 -19.73 14.83
C ASP A 29 -1.19 -19.46 15.75
N TYR A 30 -1.91 -18.35 15.52
CA TYR A 30 -3.15 -18.06 16.26
C TYR A 30 -4.24 -19.10 16.02
N CYS A 31 -4.50 -19.44 14.74
CA CYS A 31 -5.56 -20.39 14.37
C CYS A 31 -5.26 -21.80 14.91
N GLU A 32 -4.02 -22.23 14.89
CA GLU A 32 -3.59 -23.51 15.47
C GLU A 32 -3.80 -23.52 16.98
N SER A 33 -3.34 -22.48 17.67
CA SER A 33 -3.47 -22.38 19.13
C SER A 33 -4.92 -22.27 19.61
N ALA A 34 -5.76 -21.47 18.92
CA ALA A 34 -7.12 -21.20 19.36
C ALA A 34 -8.14 -22.27 18.91
N PHE A 35 -7.89 -22.91 17.78
CA PHE A 35 -8.90 -23.78 17.13
C PHE A 35 -8.37 -25.16 16.73
N GLY A 36 -7.06 -25.43 16.85
CA GLY A 36 -6.44 -26.65 16.35
C GLY A 36 -6.41 -26.73 14.80
N VAL A 37 -6.56 -25.60 14.12
CA VAL A 37 -6.58 -25.52 12.65
C VAL A 37 -5.16 -25.43 12.12
N SER A 38 -4.78 -26.37 11.24
CA SER A 38 -3.44 -26.37 10.64
C SER A 38 -3.19 -25.14 9.75
N GLY A 39 -1.92 -24.76 9.57
CA GLY A 39 -1.55 -23.65 8.70
C GLY A 39 -1.98 -23.84 7.24
N GLU A 40 -2.07 -25.08 6.74
CA GLU A 40 -2.55 -25.37 5.39
C GLU A 40 -4.06 -25.15 5.28
N GLU A 41 -4.82 -25.65 6.24
CA GLU A 41 -6.26 -25.41 6.32
C GLU A 41 -6.58 -23.93 6.46
N MET A 42 -5.84 -23.21 7.31
CA MET A 42 -5.98 -21.76 7.48
C MET A 42 -5.76 -21.03 6.14
N LYS A 43 -4.71 -21.36 5.39
CA LYS A 43 -4.43 -20.73 4.08
C LYS A 43 -5.53 -21.03 3.06
N ARG A 44 -6.08 -22.23 3.05
CA ARG A 44 -7.19 -22.61 2.17
C ARG A 44 -8.44 -21.81 2.51
N CYS A 45 -8.81 -21.76 3.78
CA CYS A 45 -9.97 -21.02 4.26
C CYS A 45 -9.78 -19.49 4.02
N TYR A 46 -8.57 -18.94 4.21
CA TYR A 46 -8.27 -17.54 3.96
C TYR A 46 -8.50 -17.14 2.50
N LYS A 47 -8.12 -18.00 1.54
CA LYS A 47 -8.39 -17.77 0.11
C LYS A 47 -9.88 -17.85 -0.20
N GLU A 48 -10.58 -18.82 0.37
CA GLU A 48 -12.03 -18.97 0.18
C GLU A 48 -12.79 -17.79 0.80
N ALA A 49 -12.43 -17.37 2.00
CA ALA A 49 -12.99 -16.18 2.63
C ALA A 49 -12.77 -14.91 1.80
N GLN A 50 -11.60 -14.78 1.15
CA GLN A 50 -11.35 -13.69 0.20
C GLN A 50 -12.30 -13.73 -0.99
N ARG A 51 -12.49 -14.91 -1.59
CA ARG A 51 -13.41 -15.07 -2.73
C ARG A 51 -14.83 -14.69 -2.35
N ILE A 52 -15.33 -15.20 -1.22
CA ILE A 52 -16.67 -14.89 -0.71
C ILE A 52 -16.81 -13.38 -0.43
N MET A 53 -15.79 -12.78 0.18
CA MET A 53 -15.80 -11.34 0.48
C MET A 53 -15.89 -10.51 -0.81
N LEU A 54 -15.11 -10.84 -1.83
CA LEU A 54 -15.14 -10.15 -3.13
C LEU A 54 -16.48 -10.31 -3.84
N ASP A 55 -17.10 -11.48 -3.77
CA ASP A 55 -18.44 -11.72 -4.33
C ASP A 55 -19.52 -10.86 -3.64
N ARG A 56 -19.36 -10.58 -2.34
CA ARG A 56 -20.28 -9.74 -1.56
C ARG A 56 -20.05 -8.24 -1.80
N ILE A 57 -18.79 -7.83 -1.99
CA ILE A 57 -18.39 -6.45 -2.23
C ILE A 57 -18.40 -6.21 -3.74
N ARG A 58 -19.41 -5.50 -4.23
CA ARG A 58 -19.66 -5.35 -5.67
C ARG A 58 -18.91 -4.19 -6.33
N THR A 59 -18.07 -3.48 -5.59
CA THR A 59 -17.34 -2.30 -6.05
C THR A 59 -15.89 -2.33 -5.62
N ASP A 60 -15.00 -1.84 -6.47
CA ASP A 60 -13.57 -1.71 -6.16
C ASP A 60 -13.34 -0.52 -5.22
N THR A 61 -13.50 -0.78 -3.94
CA THR A 61 -13.26 0.17 -2.85
C THR A 61 -12.32 -0.43 -1.81
N ALA A 62 -11.84 0.37 -0.86
CA ALA A 62 -10.98 -0.09 0.23
C ALA A 62 -11.52 -1.32 1.00
N ALA A 63 -12.83 -1.57 0.95
CA ALA A 63 -13.46 -2.72 1.60
C ALA A 63 -12.95 -4.07 1.06
N ILE A 64 -12.53 -4.15 -0.21
CA ILE A 64 -11.96 -5.39 -0.78
C ILE A 64 -10.66 -5.83 -0.10
N HIS A 65 -9.99 -4.89 0.58
CA HIS A 65 -8.76 -5.15 1.35
C HIS A 65 -9.03 -5.44 2.83
N SER A 66 -10.29 -5.43 3.29
CA SER A 66 -10.61 -5.62 4.71
C SER A 66 -10.20 -7.00 5.21
N ARG A 67 -9.11 -7.06 5.97
CA ARG A 67 -8.68 -8.29 6.63
C ARG A 67 -9.65 -8.70 7.75
N LEU A 68 -10.29 -7.73 8.40
CA LEU A 68 -11.27 -8.03 9.45
C LEU A 68 -12.49 -8.75 8.90
N LEU A 69 -13.06 -8.30 7.78
CA LEU A 69 -14.16 -9.01 7.11
C LEU A 69 -13.74 -10.42 6.68
N ARG A 70 -12.52 -10.56 6.19
CA ARG A 70 -11.97 -11.86 5.80
C ARG A 70 -11.84 -12.80 7.01
N MET A 71 -11.34 -12.31 8.16
CA MET A 71 -11.26 -13.08 9.41
C MET A 71 -12.66 -13.48 9.92
N GLN A 72 -13.63 -12.57 9.83
CA GLN A 72 -15.02 -12.87 10.14
C GLN A 72 -15.54 -14.03 9.29
N ILE A 73 -15.37 -13.97 7.96
CA ILE A 73 -15.85 -15.03 7.06
C ILE A 73 -15.15 -16.37 7.35
N MET A 74 -13.85 -16.37 7.66
CA MET A 74 -13.13 -17.58 8.07
C MET A 74 -13.76 -18.24 9.29
N LEU A 75 -14.10 -17.44 10.31
CA LEU A 75 -14.75 -17.94 11.53
C LEU A 75 -16.16 -18.46 11.25
N GLU A 76 -16.92 -17.78 10.37
CA GLU A 76 -18.22 -18.25 9.89
C GLU A 76 -18.10 -19.63 9.20
N LEU A 77 -17.13 -19.80 8.31
CA LEU A 77 -16.86 -21.06 7.61
C LEU A 77 -16.44 -22.21 8.55
N TRP A 78 -15.76 -21.89 9.64
CA TRP A 78 -15.35 -22.87 10.66
C TRP A 78 -16.39 -23.06 11.78
N GLU A 79 -17.52 -22.36 11.74
CA GLU A 79 -18.52 -22.35 12.80
C GLU A 79 -17.92 -22.02 14.18
N LYS A 80 -16.99 -21.04 14.20
CA LYS A 80 -16.31 -20.57 15.41
C LYS A 80 -16.89 -19.24 15.87
N PRO A 81 -16.82 -18.94 17.20
CA PRO A 81 -17.27 -17.66 17.72
C PRO A 81 -16.55 -16.47 17.08
N LEU A 82 -17.30 -15.44 16.71
CA LEU A 82 -16.71 -14.23 16.12
C LEU A 82 -15.90 -13.43 17.17
N PHE A 83 -16.40 -13.35 18.39
CA PHE A 83 -15.79 -12.59 19.49
C PHE A 83 -15.10 -13.53 20.49
N PRO A 84 -13.88 -13.20 20.93
CA PRO A 84 -13.05 -12.06 20.54
C PRO A 84 -12.18 -12.33 19.30
N HIS A 85 -12.39 -13.48 18.62
CA HIS A 85 -11.43 -14.10 17.70
C HIS A 85 -11.18 -13.28 16.43
N ALA A 86 -12.21 -12.65 15.84
CA ALA A 86 -12.02 -11.86 14.61
C ALA A 86 -11.01 -10.74 14.78
N LEU A 87 -11.11 -9.98 15.87
CA LEU A 87 -10.15 -8.93 16.19
C LEU A 87 -8.76 -9.48 16.55
N ASN A 88 -8.71 -10.57 17.31
CA ASN A 88 -7.42 -11.19 17.67
C ASN A 88 -6.67 -11.70 16.43
N MET A 89 -7.36 -12.33 15.49
CA MET A 89 -6.79 -12.75 14.19
C MET A 89 -6.32 -11.54 13.37
N TYR A 90 -7.12 -10.47 13.34
CA TYR A 90 -6.77 -9.22 12.66
C TYR A 90 -5.50 -8.60 13.26
N HIS A 91 -5.40 -8.53 14.58
CA HIS A 91 -4.22 -8.01 15.27
C HIS A 91 -3.01 -8.91 15.10
N ALA A 92 -3.17 -10.25 15.22
CA ALA A 92 -2.08 -11.19 14.99
C ALA A 92 -1.45 -10.97 13.60
N TYR A 93 -2.28 -10.81 12.58
CA TYR A 93 -1.81 -10.56 11.22
C TYR A 93 -1.15 -9.19 11.07
N TRP A 94 -1.88 -8.10 11.33
CA TRP A 94 -1.41 -6.75 11.02
C TRP A 94 -0.28 -6.26 11.93
N ASP A 95 -0.39 -6.50 13.25
CA ASP A 95 0.61 -6.00 14.20
C ASP A 95 1.96 -6.71 13.98
N THR A 96 1.94 -7.99 13.57
CA THR A 96 3.17 -8.70 13.22
C THR A 96 3.74 -8.22 11.89
N LEU A 97 2.93 -8.09 10.84
CA LEU A 97 3.36 -7.58 9.54
C LEU A 97 3.99 -6.19 9.68
N ILE A 98 3.31 -5.27 10.36
CA ILE A 98 3.76 -3.88 10.50
C ILE A 98 5.02 -3.79 11.36
N ARG A 99 5.14 -4.58 12.43
CA ARG A 99 6.33 -4.60 13.29
C ARG A 99 7.60 -5.04 12.56
N GLN A 100 7.46 -5.88 11.54
CA GLN A 100 8.58 -6.37 10.74
C GLN A 100 8.93 -5.46 9.56
N ALA A 101 8.06 -4.48 9.27
CA ALA A 101 8.27 -3.58 8.14
C ALA A 101 9.49 -2.69 8.36
N GLN A 102 10.32 -2.59 7.33
CA GLN A 102 11.46 -1.68 7.26
C GLN A 102 11.31 -0.80 6.03
N PRO A 103 11.67 0.47 6.10
CA PRO A 103 11.63 1.35 4.93
C PRO A 103 12.45 0.79 3.76
N SER A 104 11.98 1.01 2.55
CA SER A 104 12.77 0.70 1.34
C SER A 104 14.11 1.45 1.36
N PRO A 105 15.21 0.83 0.89
CA PRO A 105 16.54 1.45 0.94
C PRO A 105 16.58 2.85 0.34
N GLY A 106 17.06 3.82 1.12
CA GLY A 106 17.22 5.21 0.72
C GLY A 106 15.95 6.07 0.73
N VAL A 107 14.77 5.51 1.05
CA VAL A 107 13.50 6.27 0.95
C VAL A 107 13.41 7.40 1.97
N GLN A 108 13.93 7.22 3.18
CA GLN A 108 13.92 8.27 4.20
C GLN A 108 14.78 9.46 3.79
N GLU A 109 16.00 9.20 3.33
CA GLU A 109 16.93 10.21 2.84
C GLU A 109 16.38 10.92 1.62
N PHE A 110 15.77 10.19 0.69
CA PHE A 110 15.12 10.73 -0.48
C PHE A 110 13.98 11.70 -0.11
N MET A 111 13.10 11.30 0.78
CA MET A 111 12.00 12.16 1.27
C MET A 111 12.53 13.40 1.99
N GLN A 112 13.56 13.26 2.84
CA GLN A 112 14.19 14.39 3.53
C GLN A 112 14.79 15.38 2.53
N GLU A 113 15.42 14.89 1.47
CA GLU A 113 16.01 15.75 0.43
C GLU A 113 14.92 16.46 -0.39
N LEU A 114 13.80 15.81 -0.69
CA LEU A 114 12.63 16.45 -1.30
C LEU A 114 12.10 17.60 -0.43
N LYS A 115 12.00 17.39 0.88
CA LYS A 115 11.55 18.43 1.84
C LYS A 115 12.52 19.61 1.87
N LYS A 116 13.84 19.39 1.89
CA LYS A 116 14.86 20.46 1.85
C LYS A 116 14.73 21.31 0.58
N ARG A 117 14.30 20.73 -0.53
CA ARG A 117 14.04 21.42 -1.80
C ARG A 117 12.67 22.11 -1.88
N GLY A 118 11.89 22.05 -0.80
CA GLY A 118 10.54 22.63 -0.75
C GLY A 118 9.51 21.88 -1.60
N ILE A 119 9.77 20.61 -1.92
CA ILE A 119 8.85 19.72 -2.65
C ILE A 119 7.89 19.10 -1.65
N ARG A 120 6.59 19.22 -1.90
CA ARG A 120 5.56 18.61 -1.05
C ARG A 120 5.53 17.10 -1.25
N ILE A 121 5.29 16.37 -0.16
CA ILE A 121 5.24 14.91 -0.16
C ILE A 121 3.83 14.46 0.20
N GLY A 122 3.23 13.69 -0.71
CA GLY A 122 1.93 13.07 -0.52
C GLY A 122 2.00 11.55 -0.55
N ILE A 123 0.92 10.94 -0.08
CA ILE A 123 0.66 9.51 -0.24
C ILE A 123 -0.63 9.34 -1.03
N GLY A 124 -0.62 8.44 -2.02
CA GLY A 124 -1.79 8.01 -2.78
C GLY A 124 -1.85 6.49 -2.83
N THR A 125 -2.71 5.86 -2.01
CA THR A 125 -2.62 4.45 -1.75
C THR A 125 -3.97 3.76 -1.72
N ASP A 126 -4.02 2.52 -2.21
CA ASP A 126 -5.18 1.67 -2.00
C ASP A 126 -5.25 1.24 -0.53
N MET A 127 -6.42 0.92 0.01
CA MET A 127 -6.65 0.40 1.34
C MET A 127 -7.32 1.37 2.33
N THR A 128 -7.62 0.86 3.54
CA THR A 128 -8.23 1.65 4.61
C THR A 128 -7.21 2.57 5.28
N ALA A 129 -7.62 3.78 5.60
CA ALA A 129 -6.79 4.81 6.20
C ALA A 129 -6.11 4.33 7.50
N TYR A 130 -6.86 3.69 8.38
CA TYR A 130 -6.33 3.21 9.67
C TYR A 130 -5.06 2.35 9.52
N VAL A 131 -5.07 1.40 8.59
CA VAL A 131 -3.91 0.52 8.38
C VAL A 131 -2.75 1.27 7.75
N GLN A 132 -3.02 2.16 6.79
CA GLN A 132 -1.98 2.94 6.12
C GLN A 132 -1.28 3.93 7.05
N TYR A 133 -2.02 4.59 7.94
CA TYR A 133 -1.43 5.42 9.00
C TYR A 133 -0.53 4.61 9.93
N LYS A 134 -0.97 3.42 10.38
CA LYS A 134 -0.14 2.52 11.21
C LYS A 134 1.17 2.13 10.51
N LYS A 135 1.13 1.82 9.21
CA LYS A 135 2.33 1.49 8.43
C LYS A 135 3.29 2.67 8.37
N LEU A 136 2.81 3.85 7.99
CA LEU A 136 3.65 5.05 7.86
C LEU A 136 4.33 5.43 9.19
N SER A 137 3.60 5.37 10.31
CA SER A 137 4.18 5.61 11.64
C SER A 137 5.23 4.55 11.99
N ALA A 138 4.97 3.27 11.73
CA ALA A 138 5.93 2.20 12.01
C ALA A 138 7.20 2.30 11.15
N LEU A 139 7.09 2.81 9.92
CA LEU A 139 8.21 3.07 9.02
C LEU A 139 9.00 4.35 9.38
N GLY A 140 8.51 5.18 10.32
CA GLY A 140 9.13 6.45 10.71
C GLY A 140 9.14 7.50 9.59
N LEU A 141 8.17 7.42 8.66
CA LEU A 141 8.05 8.33 7.52
C LEU A 141 7.03 9.46 7.74
N ASP A 142 6.25 9.40 8.81
CA ASP A 142 5.16 10.31 9.14
C ASP A 142 5.57 11.79 9.17
N SER A 143 6.76 12.10 9.70
CA SER A 143 7.26 13.48 9.76
C SER A 143 7.58 14.11 8.39
N CYS A 144 7.71 13.30 7.34
CA CYS A 144 8.00 13.78 5.99
C CYS A 144 6.74 14.07 5.16
N ILE A 145 5.59 13.52 5.56
CA ILE A 145 4.37 13.50 4.76
C ILE A 145 3.53 14.75 5.01
N ASP A 146 3.14 15.44 3.93
CA ASP A 146 2.30 16.64 4.01
C ASP A 146 0.81 16.32 3.87
N PHE A 147 0.45 15.24 3.15
CA PHE A 147 -0.92 14.80 2.97
C PHE A 147 -1.00 13.31 2.59
N ILE A 148 -2.16 12.73 2.83
CA ILE A 148 -2.47 11.34 2.45
C ILE A 148 -3.83 11.28 1.75
N VAL A 149 -3.94 10.43 0.74
CA VAL A 149 -5.19 10.03 0.07
C VAL A 149 -5.24 8.50 0.06
N THR A 150 -6.30 7.93 0.57
CA THR A 150 -6.53 6.49 0.57
C THR A 150 -7.72 6.15 -0.34
N SER A 151 -7.81 4.92 -0.83
CA SER A 151 -9.00 4.47 -1.56
C SER A 151 -10.26 4.46 -0.68
N GLU A 152 -10.10 4.43 0.66
CA GLU A 152 -11.24 4.63 1.58
C GLU A 152 -11.78 6.06 1.50
N GLU A 153 -10.93 7.09 1.43
CA GLU A 153 -11.32 8.48 1.25
C GLU A 153 -11.87 8.74 -0.16
N ALA A 154 -11.19 8.19 -1.17
CA ALA A 154 -11.57 8.39 -2.56
C ALA A 154 -12.84 7.62 -2.97
N GLY A 155 -13.20 6.57 -2.23
CA GLY A 155 -14.29 5.66 -2.63
C GLY A 155 -13.98 4.85 -3.90
N ALA A 156 -12.73 4.87 -4.36
CA ALA A 156 -12.26 4.19 -5.57
C ALA A 156 -10.78 3.78 -5.43
N GLU A 157 -10.44 2.65 -6.06
CA GLU A 157 -9.07 2.13 -6.10
C GLU A 157 -8.31 2.64 -7.34
N LYS A 158 -6.98 2.75 -7.23
CA LYS A 158 -6.14 2.95 -8.41
C LYS A 158 -6.37 1.81 -9.44
N PRO A 159 -6.46 2.07 -10.73
CA PRO A 159 -6.10 3.31 -11.43
C PRO A 159 -7.28 4.26 -11.67
N ASP A 160 -8.34 4.25 -10.86
CA ASP A 160 -9.44 5.20 -11.01
C ASP A 160 -8.91 6.64 -10.90
N PRO A 161 -9.25 7.53 -11.82
CA PRO A 161 -8.75 8.91 -11.84
C PRO A 161 -9.13 9.70 -10.59
N HIS A 162 -10.23 9.38 -9.93
CA HIS A 162 -10.72 10.14 -8.77
C HIS A 162 -9.70 10.19 -7.62
N LEU A 163 -8.98 9.08 -7.34
CA LEU A 163 -7.93 9.08 -6.32
C LEU A 163 -6.78 10.05 -6.68
N PHE A 164 -6.36 10.07 -7.95
CA PHE A 164 -5.31 10.97 -8.42
C PHE A 164 -5.75 12.43 -8.42
N ASP A 165 -7.03 12.72 -8.75
CA ASP A 165 -7.60 14.07 -8.71
C ASP A 165 -7.55 14.64 -7.29
N ILE A 166 -7.93 13.85 -6.27
CA ILE A 166 -7.82 14.24 -4.86
C ILE A 166 -6.34 14.46 -4.47
N CYS A 167 -5.44 13.61 -4.95
CA CYS A 167 -4.00 13.80 -4.72
C CYS A 167 -3.50 15.14 -5.29
N VAL A 168 -3.91 15.49 -6.50
CA VAL A 168 -3.55 16.77 -7.16
C VAL A 168 -4.16 17.95 -6.41
N GLU A 169 -5.42 17.86 -6.00
CA GLU A 169 -6.08 18.88 -5.18
C GLU A 169 -5.33 19.14 -3.88
N LYS A 170 -5.03 18.09 -3.11
CA LYS A 170 -4.29 18.19 -1.83
C LYS A 170 -2.84 18.65 -2.04
N ALA A 171 -2.22 18.31 -3.15
CA ALA A 171 -0.89 18.82 -3.51
C ALA A 171 -0.91 20.34 -3.71
N GLY A 172 -2.01 20.92 -4.17
CA GLY A 172 -2.14 22.37 -4.39
C GLY A 172 -1.40 22.87 -5.63
N PHE A 173 -1.10 21.99 -6.58
CA PHE A 173 -0.42 22.30 -7.84
C PHE A 173 -1.19 21.65 -9.01
N SER A 174 -0.92 22.12 -10.24
CA SER A 174 -1.44 21.45 -11.44
C SER A 174 -0.79 20.06 -11.61
N ALA A 175 -1.55 19.09 -12.19
CA ALA A 175 -1.14 17.71 -12.34
C ALA A 175 0.27 17.55 -12.95
N ASN A 176 0.61 18.34 -13.97
CA ASN A 176 1.92 18.35 -14.63
C ASN A 176 3.09 18.86 -13.76
N LYS A 177 2.79 19.33 -12.54
CA LYS A 177 3.79 19.67 -11.51
C LYS A 177 3.82 18.64 -10.38
N CYS A 178 3.10 17.56 -10.51
CA CYS A 178 3.05 16.44 -9.57
C CYS A 178 3.68 15.19 -10.20
N ALA A 179 4.46 14.45 -9.44
CA ALA A 179 4.93 13.13 -9.82
C ALA A 179 4.28 12.08 -8.91
N PHE A 180 4.06 10.87 -9.44
CA PHE A 180 3.59 9.72 -8.68
C PHE A 180 4.60 8.58 -8.80
N ILE A 181 5.04 8.04 -7.67
CA ILE A 181 6.01 6.94 -7.59
C ILE A 181 5.32 5.74 -7.00
N GLY A 182 5.33 4.61 -7.71
CA GLY A 182 4.75 3.36 -7.23
C GLY A 182 5.30 2.14 -7.97
N ASP A 183 5.02 0.95 -7.42
CA ASP A 183 5.52 -0.32 -7.96
C ASP A 183 4.64 -0.90 -9.07
N SER A 184 3.36 -0.56 -9.08
CA SER A 184 2.43 -1.08 -10.07
C SER A 184 2.44 -0.24 -11.34
N LEU A 185 3.01 -0.78 -12.43
CA LEU A 185 3.01 -0.11 -13.74
C LEU A 185 1.61 0.33 -14.15
N LYS A 186 0.61 -0.55 -14.02
CA LYS A 186 -0.77 -0.28 -14.45
C LYS A 186 -1.51 0.66 -13.50
N LYS A 187 -1.44 0.40 -12.18
CA LYS A 187 -2.22 1.16 -11.19
C LYS A 187 -1.62 2.54 -10.93
N ASP A 188 -0.31 2.58 -10.65
CA ASP A 188 0.36 3.78 -10.19
C ASP A 188 0.87 4.63 -11.35
N VAL A 189 1.65 4.02 -12.25
CA VAL A 189 2.40 4.76 -13.26
C VAL A 189 1.51 5.17 -14.43
N GLU A 190 0.85 4.19 -15.07
CA GLU A 190 -0.07 4.49 -16.18
C GLU A 190 -1.33 5.21 -15.69
N GLY A 191 -1.84 4.83 -14.48
CA GLY A 191 -3.00 5.48 -13.88
C GLY A 191 -2.74 6.97 -13.65
N SER A 192 -1.68 7.32 -12.95
CA SER A 192 -1.31 8.71 -12.70
C SER A 192 -0.99 9.49 -13.97
N ALA A 193 -0.29 8.87 -14.93
CA ALA A 193 0.05 9.51 -16.20
C ALA A 193 -1.19 9.87 -17.02
N LYS A 194 -2.25 9.06 -17.02
CA LYS A 194 -3.54 9.38 -17.65
C LYS A 194 -4.23 10.60 -17.03
N CYS A 195 -3.93 10.87 -15.74
CA CYS A 195 -4.40 12.07 -15.03
C CYS A 195 -3.46 13.27 -15.17
N GLY A 196 -2.41 13.17 -16.01
CA GLY A 196 -1.47 14.27 -16.29
C GLY A 196 -0.33 14.42 -15.30
N LEU A 197 -0.15 13.49 -14.34
CA LEU A 197 1.00 13.45 -13.46
C LEU A 197 2.20 12.82 -14.19
N LYS A 198 3.41 13.06 -13.67
CA LYS A 198 4.60 12.32 -14.08
C LYS A 198 4.65 10.97 -13.33
N GLY A 199 4.26 9.88 -14.01
CA GLY A 199 4.40 8.54 -13.46
C GLY A 199 5.86 8.09 -13.43
N ILE A 200 6.32 7.52 -12.30
CA ILE A 200 7.66 6.98 -12.10
C ILE A 200 7.54 5.57 -11.55
N TRP A 201 8.13 4.61 -12.23
CA TRP A 201 8.03 3.20 -11.86
C TRP A 201 9.15 2.77 -10.91
N TYR A 202 8.78 2.35 -9.71
CA TYR A 202 9.70 1.75 -8.74
C TYR A 202 9.70 0.23 -8.87
N THR A 203 10.85 -0.38 -9.15
CA THR A 203 10.93 -1.81 -9.48
C THR A 203 11.58 -2.67 -8.40
N GLN A 204 11.84 -2.14 -7.21
CA GLN A 204 12.43 -2.88 -6.07
C GLN A 204 13.74 -3.60 -6.45
N GLY A 205 14.62 -2.97 -7.20
CA GLY A 205 15.89 -3.53 -7.64
C GLY A 205 15.80 -4.50 -8.83
N LYS A 206 14.59 -4.80 -9.32
CA LYS A 206 14.39 -5.70 -10.46
C LYS A 206 14.58 -4.97 -11.80
N GLU A 207 15.07 -5.71 -12.81
CA GLU A 207 15.02 -5.21 -14.18
C GLU A 207 13.58 -5.27 -14.70
N PRO A 208 13.09 -4.23 -15.41
CA PRO A 208 11.82 -4.32 -16.10
C PRO A 208 11.81 -5.45 -17.13
N GLU A 209 10.74 -6.27 -17.11
CA GLU A 209 10.55 -7.33 -18.11
C GLU A 209 10.12 -6.80 -19.49
N ILE A 210 9.71 -5.52 -19.54
CA ILE A 210 9.25 -4.83 -20.75
C ILE A 210 10.02 -3.53 -20.92
N GLU A 211 10.11 -3.04 -22.16
CA GLU A 211 10.67 -1.71 -22.42
C GLU A 211 9.84 -0.63 -21.71
N ALA A 212 10.48 0.09 -20.79
CA ALA A 212 9.80 1.07 -19.96
C ALA A 212 9.58 2.37 -20.75
N LYS A 213 8.32 2.74 -20.94
CA LYS A 213 7.93 4.04 -21.52
C LYS A 213 7.97 5.19 -20.51
N PHE A 214 8.21 4.88 -19.25
CA PHE A 214 8.21 5.80 -18.12
C PHE A 214 9.57 5.78 -17.42
N PRO A 215 9.95 6.84 -16.69
CA PRO A 215 11.13 6.79 -15.84
C PRO A 215 11.07 5.61 -14.86
N VAL A 216 12.17 4.88 -14.73
CA VAL A 216 12.31 3.74 -13.83
C VAL A 216 13.33 4.07 -12.76
N ILE A 217 12.99 3.78 -11.52
CA ILE A 217 13.92 3.76 -10.40
C ILE A 217 13.94 2.36 -9.76
N LYS A 218 15.13 1.86 -9.45
CA LYS A 218 15.31 0.54 -8.84
C LYS A 218 15.49 0.62 -7.33
N SER A 219 16.01 1.74 -6.85
CA SER A 219 16.24 2.05 -5.44
C SER A 219 16.05 3.54 -5.23
N PHE A 220 15.76 3.97 -4.01
CA PHE A 220 15.77 5.39 -3.64
C PHE A 220 17.17 5.90 -3.29
N GLU A 221 18.16 4.99 -3.21
CA GLU A 221 19.56 5.35 -2.93
C GLU A 221 20.19 6.05 -4.12
N ASN A 222 20.95 7.12 -3.83
CA ASN A 222 21.77 7.85 -4.81
C ASN A 222 21.02 8.38 -6.05
N LEU A 223 19.72 8.65 -5.92
CA LEU A 223 18.93 9.20 -7.02
C LEU A 223 19.33 10.65 -7.36
N ASN A 224 19.51 10.92 -8.65
CA ASN A 224 19.61 12.30 -9.13
C ASN A 224 18.21 12.93 -9.21
N ILE A 225 17.83 13.63 -8.14
CA ILE A 225 16.50 14.25 -8.01
C ILE A 225 16.23 15.27 -9.12
N GLU A 226 17.24 16.03 -9.54
CA GLU A 226 17.07 17.06 -10.58
C GLU A 226 16.73 16.43 -11.94
N GLU A 227 17.36 15.33 -12.26
CA GLU A 227 17.09 14.57 -13.48
C GLU A 227 15.74 13.85 -13.39
N LEU A 228 15.47 13.22 -12.26
CA LEU A 228 14.23 12.46 -12.04
C LEU A 228 13.00 13.37 -12.10
N LEU A 229 13.09 14.61 -11.62
CA LEU A 229 11.95 15.52 -11.46
C LEU A 229 11.93 16.68 -12.51
N LYS A 230 12.73 16.57 -13.55
CA LYS A 230 12.57 17.43 -14.74
C LYS A 230 11.28 17.06 -15.46
#